data_5b02a855a081127c133709653c18ea86
#
_entry.id   5b02a855a081127c133709653c18ea86
#
_cell.length_a   1.000
_cell.length_b   1.000
_cell.length_c   1.000
_cell.angle_alpha   90.00
_cell.angle_beta   90.00
_cell.angle_gamma   90.00
#
_symmetry.space_group_name_H-M   'P 1'
#
loop_
_entity.id
_entity.type
_entity.pdbx_description
1 polymer ?
#
loop_
_entity_poly.entity_id
_entity_poly.type
_entity_poly.pdbx_seq_one_letter_code
_entity_poly.pdbx_strand_id
1 'polypeptide(L)'
;MKVKRWISLAIAGIIVELLGFALYNHARPFNILALANRFWNWISNNTSMNLGEQRATLYIGAALILLGMFIILFALSRLMQSVTTALTPGNTKDSLVDVIYRNRFLSQGVRVVVIGGGTGLSTMLRGLKQYTSNIVAVVTVTDDGGSSGKLLKQLNILPPGDIRNCLVALADSEATMTELFQYRFYGDGVGEGLRDHNFGNLLIAAMTGISGGDFEKAVQLTSKVLNIRGSVLPSTLQQVRLQGEMEDGSIIEGETNIVASPLKIKKIRLLPFDVEPPEEVKEAIELADIIVIGPGSVYTSIIPNLLVKGIPEALRKAKAKKVYICNVMTQPGETDGFSASDHLRAIQCHTSNRIIDYMIVNTASPSLEMLNKYRKTGSVLVEPDTDRIRNMGVRPIPGNYINQTDVVRHDAVLLAEAIMRLLL
;
A
#
# COMPACT_ATOMS: atom_id res chain seq x y z
N MET A 1 4.91 -23.85 19.23
CA MET A 1 5.02 -25.20 19.80
C MET A 1 4.63 -26.35 18.88
N LYS A 2 3.80 -26.17 17.85
CA LYS A 2 3.45 -27.26 16.91
C LYS A 2 4.62 -27.68 15.98
N VAL A 3 5.52 -26.75 15.64
CA VAL A 3 6.69 -26.99 14.76
C VAL A 3 7.60 -28.10 15.30
N LYS A 4 7.91 -28.09 16.62
CA LYS A 4 8.77 -29.11 17.24
C LYS A 4 8.25 -30.55 17.06
N ARG A 5 6.93 -30.75 17.08
CA ARG A 5 6.30 -32.07 16.90
C ARG A 5 6.51 -32.61 15.48
N TRP A 6 6.43 -31.75 14.48
CA TRP A 6 6.61 -32.14 13.08
C TRP A 6 8.07 -32.42 12.75
N ILE A 7 9.02 -31.67 13.36
CA ILE A 7 10.45 -31.96 13.26
C ILE A 7 10.75 -33.34 13.89
N SER A 8 10.22 -33.61 15.09
CA SER A 8 10.40 -34.92 15.73
C SER A 8 9.82 -36.06 14.90
N LEU A 9 8.67 -35.86 14.24
CA LEU A 9 8.08 -36.83 13.35
C LEU A 9 8.93 -37.06 12.09
N ALA A 10 9.52 -36.01 11.51
CA ALA A 10 10.45 -36.14 10.38
C ALA A 10 11.71 -36.94 10.76
N ILE A 11 12.27 -36.67 11.94
CA ILE A 11 13.42 -37.44 12.48
C ILE A 11 13.03 -38.93 12.66
N ALA A 12 11.83 -39.22 13.19
CA ALA A 12 11.35 -40.58 13.31
C ALA A 12 11.23 -41.27 11.95
N GLY A 13 10.73 -40.54 10.92
CA GLY A 13 10.66 -41.05 9.54
C GLY A 13 12.03 -41.40 8.97
N ILE A 14 13.06 -40.54 9.21
CA ILE A 14 14.45 -40.81 8.80
C ILE A 14 14.98 -42.09 9.47
N ILE A 15 14.72 -42.25 10.76
CA ILE A 15 15.15 -43.46 11.50
C ILE A 15 14.52 -44.71 10.88
N VAL A 16 13.21 -44.69 10.58
CA VAL A 16 12.50 -45.82 9.95
C VAL A 16 13.06 -46.12 8.57
N GLU A 17 13.37 -45.10 7.77
CA GLU A 17 13.96 -45.24 6.43
C GLU A 17 15.38 -45.84 6.51
N LEU A 18 16.22 -45.39 7.45
CA LEU A 18 17.56 -45.95 7.68
C LEU A 18 17.50 -47.43 8.13
N LEU A 19 16.54 -47.80 8.98
CA LEU A 19 16.33 -49.17 9.38
C LEU A 19 15.87 -50.04 8.20
N GLY A 20 14.98 -49.53 7.36
CA GLY A 20 14.55 -50.16 6.12
C GLY A 20 15.71 -50.40 5.16
N PHE A 21 16.58 -49.38 4.99
CA PHE A 21 17.76 -49.49 4.13
C PHE A 21 18.80 -50.49 4.64
N ALA A 22 18.98 -50.55 5.96
CA ALA A 22 19.87 -51.51 6.60
C ALA A 22 19.39 -52.97 6.40
N LEU A 23 18.08 -53.21 6.53
CA LEU A 23 17.47 -54.50 6.27
C LEU A 23 17.52 -54.87 4.77
N TYR A 24 17.28 -53.92 3.89
CA TYR A 24 17.33 -54.13 2.43
C TYR A 24 18.74 -54.55 1.96
N ASN A 25 19.80 -53.97 2.51
CA ASN A 25 21.21 -54.25 2.18
C ASN A 25 21.80 -55.40 2.98
N HIS A 26 21.01 -56.20 3.73
CA HIS A 26 21.54 -57.27 4.62
C HIS A 26 22.60 -56.81 5.62
N ALA A 27 22.68 -55.52 5.89
CA ALA A 27 23.51 -54.98 6.95
C ALA A 27 22.96 -55.50 8.29
N ARG A 28 23.81 -55.89 9.22
CA ARG A 28 23.44 -56.37 10.57
C ARG A 28 23.50 -55.24 11.61
N PRO A 29 22.56 -54.29 11.64
CA PRO A 29 22.48 -53.35 12.74
C PRO A 29 21.62 -54.00 13.83
N PHE A 30 22.22 -54.27 14.98
CA PHE A 30 21.53 -54.59 16.22
C PHE A 30 20.38 -55.59 16.10
N ASN A 31 20.50 -56.87 16.32
CA ASN A 31 19.45 -57.90 16.49
C ASN A 31 18.07 -57.67 15.83
N ILE A 32 17.92 -56.68 14.95
CA ILE A 32 16.67 -56.32 14.23
C ILE A 32 16.30 -57.42 13.27
N LEU A 33 17.30 -58.12 12.69
CA LEU A 33 17.08 -59.30 11.88
C LEU A 33 16.33 -60.40 12.64
N ALA A 34 16.61 -60.57 13.92
CA ALA A 34 15.92 -61.55 14.75
C ALA A 34 14.45 -61.18 14.99
N LEU A 35 14.16 -59.88 15.10
CA LEU A 35 12.78 -59.36 15.23
C LEU A 35 12.03 -59.45 13.90
N ALA A 36 12.67 -59.10 12.80
CA ALA A 36 12.12 -59.23 11.45
C ALA A 36 11.81 -60.69 11.08
N ASN A 37 12.71 -61.62 11.46
CA ASN A 37 12.49 -63.06 11.25
C ASN A 37 11.36 -63.63 12.14
N ARG A 38 11.23 -63.16 13.39
CA ARG A 38 10.05 -63.51 14.23
C ARG A 38 8.74 -63.04 13.63
N PHE A 39 8.71 -61.82 13.14
CA PHE A 39 7.53 -61.24 12.50
C PHE A 39 7.22 -61.94 11.18
N TRP A 40 8.25 -62.28 10.40
CA TRP A 40 8.07 -63.02 9.15
C TRP A 40 7.58 -64.48 9.40
N ASN A 41 8.13 -65.18 10.36
CA ASN A 41 7.68 -66.54 10.73
C ASN A 41 6.23 -66.55 11.24
N TRP A 42 5.83 -65.45 11.94
CA TRP A 42 4.44 -65.28 12.35
C TRP A 42 3.50 -65.07 11.12
N ILE A 43 3.91 -64.24 10.12
CA ILE A 43 3.17 -64.04 8.87
C ILE A 43 3.13 -65.35 8.04
N SER A 44 4.27 -65.98 7.88
CA SER A 44 4.36 -67.21 7.05
C SER A 44 3.55 -68.39 7.63
N ASN A 45 3.42 -68.46 8.95
CA ASN A 45 2.59 -69.45 9.63
C ASN A 45 1.07 -69.15 9.54
N ASN A 46 0.72 -67.87 9.31
CA ASN A 46 -0.66 -67.43 9.22
C ASN A 46 -1.13 -67.16 7.78
N THR A 47 -0.22 -67.21 6.80
CA THR A 47 -0.52 -67.02 5.38
C THR A 47 0.20 -68.08 4.56
N SER A 48 -0.40 -68.58 3.48
CA SER A 48 0.18 -69.60 2.58
C SER A 48 1.38 -69.05 1.73
N MET A 49 2.04 -68.00 2.13
CA MET A 49 3.19 -67.38 1.43
C MET A 49 4.51 -67.95 1.91
N ASN A 50 5.05 -68.91 1.20
CA ASN A 50 6.36 -69.53 1.45
C ASN A 50 7.45 -68.84 0.63
N LEU A 51 7.83 -67.61 1.07
CA LEU A 51 8.93 -66.82 0.52
C LEU A 51 10.19 -67.13 1.35
N GLY A 52 11.33 -67.49 0.70
CA GLY A 52 12.59 -67.73 1.42
C GLY A 52 13.03 -66.52 2.23
N GLU A 53 13.71 -66.72 3.38
CA GLU A 53 14.10 -65.68 4.36
C GLU A 53 14.78 -64.44 3.73
N GLN A 54 15.59 -64.62 2.70
CA GLN A 54 16.24 -63.51 1.98
C GLN A 54 15.28 -62.59 1.24
N ARG A 55 14.24 -63.15 0.63
CA ARG A 55 13.21 -62.32 -0.06
C ARG A 55 12.31 -61.59 0.93
N ALA A 56 12.05 -62.21 2.08
CA ALA A 56 11.25 -61.61 3.14
C ALA A 56 11.91 -60.33 3.73
N THR A 57 13.21 -60.41 4.04
CA THR A 57 13.97 -59.23 4.56
C THR A 57 14.02 -58.08 3.54
N LEU A 58 14.09 -58.43 2.23
CA LEU A 58 14.09 -57.45 1.15
C LEU A 58 12.74 -56.72 1.04
N TYR A 59 11.63 -57.44 1.11
CA TYR A 59 10.27 -56.83 1.07
C TYR A 59 9.99 -56.00 2.32
N ILE A 60 10.37 -56.49 3.52
CA ILE A 60 10.21 -55.71 4.76
C ILE A 60 11.08 -54.45 4.74
N GLY A 61 12.31 -54.54 4.25
CA GLY A 61 13.21 -53.40 4.08
C GLY A 61 12.62 -52.34 3.13
N ALA A 62 12.10 -52.80 1.96
CA ALA A 62 11.46 -51.89 1.00
C ALA A 62 10.20 -51.23 1.57
N ALA A 63 9.37 -51.99 2.31
CA ALA A 63 8.16 -51.44 2.96
C ALA A 63 8.50 -50.40 4.01
N LEU A 64 9.56 -50.61 4.81
CA LEU A 64 10.03 -49.64 5.80
C LEU A 64 10.58 -48.37 5.15
N ILE A 65 11.32 -48.49 4.03
CA ILE A 65 11.80 -47.31 3.27
C ILE A 65 10.61 -46.49 2.77
N LEU A 66 9.61 -47.13 2.19
CA LEU A 66 8.40 -46.44 1.71
C LEU A 66 7.62 -45.80 2.84
N LEU A 67 7.49 -46.47 3.99
CA LEU A 67 6.85 -45.93 5.20
C LEU A 67 7.62 -44.73 5.75
N GLY A 68 8.96 -44.81 5.87
CA GLY A 68 9.81 -43.72 6.30
C GLY A 68 9.67 -42.50 5.42
N MET A 69 9.72 -42.69 4.10
CA MET A 69 9.52 -41.63 3.11
C MET A 69 8.13 -41.00 3.23
N PHE A 70 7.07 -41.79 3.42
CA PHE A 70 5.71 -41.26 3.64
C PHE A 70 5.63 -40.42 4.92
N ILE A 71 6.22 -40.89 6.02
CA ILE A 71 6.24 -40.13 7.29
C ILE A 71 6.98 -38.80 7.11
N ILE A 72 8.14 -38.76 6.42
CA ILE A 72 8.92 -37.58 6.13
C ILE A 72 8.10 -36.58 5.33
N LEU A 73 7.50 -37.04 4.21
CA LEU A 73 6.69 -36.18 3.34
C LEU A 73 5.47 -35.59 4.08
N PHE A 74 4.81 -36.43 4.90
CA PHE A 74 3.70 -35.98 5.74
C PHE A 74 4.14 -34.97 6.79
N ALA A 75 5.25 -35.21 7.47
CA ALA A 75 5.80 -34.29 8.47
C ALA A 75 6.20 -32.95 7.85
N LEU A 76 6.85 -32.96 6.67
CA LEU A 76 7.21 -31.76 5.91
C LEU A 76 5.98 -30.97 5.49
N SER A 77 4.94 -31.64 4.97
CA SER A 77 3.67 -31.00 4.60
C SER A 77 3.03 -30.29 5.80
N ARG A 78 2.98 -30.96 6.95
CA ARG A 78 2.43 -30.39 8.19
C ARG A 78 3.30 -29.28 8.78
N LEU A 79 4.62 -29.38 8.67
CA LEU A 79 5.56 -28.33 9.05
C LEU A 79 5.31 -27.07 8.21
N MET A 80 5.24 -27.21 6.89
CA MET A 80 4.92 -26.13 5.96
C MET A 80 3.60 -25.45 6.33
N GLN A 81 2.53 -26.20 6.55
CA GLN A 81 1.23 -25.67 6.99
C GLN A 81 1.35 -24.91 8.33
N SER A 82 2.11 -25.45 9.30
CA SER A 82 2.29 -24.80 10.60
C SER A 82 3.07 -23.48 10.51
N VAL A 83 4.06 -23.39 9.62
CA VAL A 83 4.83 -22.18 9.36
C VAL A 83 3.97 -21.15 8.62
N THR A 84 3.21 -21.58 7.60
CA THR A 84 2.29 -20.70 6.84
C THR A 84 1.27 -20.06 7.76
N THR A 85 0.62 -20.87 8.62
CA THR A 85 -0.39 -20.36 9.58
C THR A 85 0.23 -19.39 10.59
N ALA A 86 1.51 -19.54 10.93
CA ALA A 86 2.21 -18.63 11.84
C ALA A 86 2.61 -17.30 11.18
N LEU A 87 2.91 -17.32 9.89
CA LEU A 87 3.33 -16.14 9.11
C LEU A 87 2.14 -15.32 8.55
N THR A 88 0.97 -15.95 8.43
CA THR A 88 -0.25 -15.30 7.93
C THR A 88 -1.42 -15.49 8.88
N PRO A 89 -1.42 -14.83 10.05
CA PRO A 89 -2.56 -14.87 10.94
C PRO A 89 -3.75 -14.15 10.27
N GLY A 90 -4.76 -14.92 9.86
CA GLY A 90 -6.01 -14.40 9.29
C GLY A 90 -6.30 -14.77 7.83
N ASN A 91 -5.35 -15.26 7.06
CA ASN A 91 -5.60 -15.69 5.68
C ASN A 91 -5.14 -17.13 5.45
N THR A 92 -6.07 -18.07 5.53
CA THR A 92 -5.81 -19.53 5.43
C THR A 92 -5.69 -20.04 3.99
N LYS A 93 -5.81 -19.17 2.98
CA LYS A 93 -5.85 -19.56 1.56
C LYS A 93 -4.52 -19.37 0.81
N ASP A 94 -3.64 -18.50 1.28
CA ASP A 94 -2.38 -18.26 0.59
C ASP A 94 -1.35 -19.36 0.90
N SER A 95 -0.70 -19.89 -0.14
CA SER A 95 0.41 -20.84 0.04
C SER A 95 1.65 -20.10 0.61
N LEU A 96 2.51 -20.83 1.36
CA LEU A 96 3.78 -20.28 1.85
C LEU A 96 4.64 -19.72 0.69
N VAL A 97 4.57 -20.39 -0.45
CA VAL A 97 5.30 -19.97 -1.66
C VAL A 97 4.80 -18.62 -2.14
N ASP A 98 3.49 -18.39 -2.15
CA ASP A 98 2.90 -17.10 -2.58
C ASP A 98 3.27 -15.97 -1.62
N VAL A 99 3.32 -16.22 -0.31
CA VAL A 99 3.72 -15.24 0.70
C VAL A 99 5.20 -14.87 0.56
N ILE A 100 6.09 -15.87 0.44
CA ILE A 100 7.53 -15.64 0.27
C ILE A 100 7.81 -14.97 -1.07
N TYR A 101 7.19 -15.43 -2.15
CA TYR A 101 7.33 -14.87 -3.48
C TYR A 101 6.88 -13.41 -3.49
N ARG A 102 5.69 -13.12 -2.97
CA ARG A 102 5.14 -11.77 -2.88
C ARG A 102 6.06 -10.84 -2.10
N ASN A 103 6.48 -11.23 -0.89
CA ASN A 103 7.35 -10.39 -0.07
C ASN A 103 8.73 -10.17 -0.71
N ARG A 104 9.35 -11.20 -1.29
CA ARG A 104 10.66 -11.09 -1.92
C ARG A 104 10.61 -10.36 -3.26
N PHE A 105 9.59 -10.62 -4.08
CA PHE A 105 9.44 -10.03 -5.40
C PHE A 105 9.05 -8.55 -5.31
N LEU A 106 8.07 -8.22 -4.45
CA LEU A 106 7.64 -6.84 -4.25
C LEU A 106 8.72 -5.96 -3.62
N SER A 107 9.57 -6.52 -2.75
CA SER A 107 10.69 -5.76 -2.16
C SER A 107 11.84 -5.46 -3.14
N GLN A 108 11.91 -6.19 -4.24
CA GLN A 108 12.87 -5.95 -5.33
C GLN A 108 12.24 -5.13 -6.47
N GLY A 109 10.96 -4.76 -6.34
CA GLY A 109 10.23 -3.98 -7.32
C GLY A 109 10.75 -2.55 -7.47
N VAL A 110 10.25 -1.86 -8.47
CA VAL A 110 10.59 -0.46 -8.78
C VAL A 110 10.30 0.48 -7.62
N ARG A 111 11.10 1.50 -7.46
CA ARG A 111 10.95 2.55 -6.45
C ARG A 111 10.00 3.61 -6.96
N VAL A 112 8.85 3.72 -6.30
CA VAL A 112 7.79 4.65 -6.67
C VAL A 112 7.64 5.70 -5.59
N VAL A 113 7.82 6.96 -5.96
CA VAL A 113 7.45 8.09 -5.10
C VAL A 113 6.11 8.64 -5.55
N VAL A 114 5.20 8.84 -4.60
CA VAL A 114 3.86 9.39 -4.87
C VAL A 114 3.67 10.65 -4.06
N ILE A 115 3.34 11.76 -4.72
CA ILE A 115 3.21 13.09 -4.10
C ILE A 115 1.77 13.56 -4.20
N GLY A 116 1.17 13.93 -3.06
CA GLY A 116 -0.22 14.43 -3.06
C GLY A 116 -0.88 14.42 -1.69
N GLY A 117 -2.18 14.20 -1.67
CA GLY A 117 -3.03 14.10 -0.48
C GLY A 117 -4.43 13.61 -0.83
N GLY A 118 -5.31 13.57 0.16
CA GLY A 118 -6.70 13.23 0.00
C GLY A 118 -6.98 11.76 -0.34
N THR A 119 -8.26 11.52 -0.69
CA THR A 119 -8.75 10.16 -1.02
C THR A 119 -8.28 9.66 -2.37
N GLY A 120 -7.94 10.55 -3.31
CA GLY A 120 -7.44 10.17 -4.63
C GLY A 120 -6.09 9.46 -4.54
N LEU A 121 -5.16 10.00 -3.76
CA LEU A 121 -3.85 9.44 -3.52
C LEU A 121 -3.97 8.04 -2.91
N SER A 122 -4.79 7.87 -1.88
CA SER A 122 -4.99 6.59 -1.22
C SER A 122 -5.57 5.52 -2.16
N THR A 123 -6.44 5.90 -3.09
CA THR A 123 -6.95 4.97 -4.12
C THR A 123 -5.83 4.46 -5.02
N MET A 124 -4.94 5.32 -5.48
CA MET A 124 -3.81 4.92 -6.31
C MET A 124 -2.81 4.04 -5.56
N LEU A 125 -2.51 4.34 -4.29
CA LEU A 125 -1.62 3.55 -3.45
C LEU A 125 -2.10 2.09 -3.30
N ARG A 126 -3.42 1.85 -3.25
CA ARG A 126 -4.01 0.50 -3.25
C ARG A 126 -3.66 -0.29 -4.50
N GLY A 127 -3.61 0.36 -5.65
CA GLY A 127 -3.19 -0.28 -6.90
C GLY A 127 -1.68 -0.56 -6.92
N LEU A 128 -0.86 0.44 -6.61
CA LEU A 128 0.60 0.35 -6.68
C LEU A 128 1.19 -0.68 -5.72
N LYS A 129 0.62 -0.86 -4.51
CA LYS A 129 1.11 -1.86 -3.55
C LYS A 129 1.03 -3.32 -4.03
N GLN A 130 0.33 -3.57 -5.14
CA GLN A 130 0.26 -4.89 -5.76
C GLN A 130 1.49 -5.18 -6.65
N TYR A 131 2.20 -4.14 -7.09
CA TYR A 131 3.35 -4.23 -7.99
C TYR A 131 4.70 -4.07 -7.29
N THR A 132 4.74 -3.31 -6.21
CA THR A 132 5.97 -3.08 -5.44
C THR A 132 5.66 -2.75 -3.99
N SER A 133 6.58 -3.06 -3.08
CA SER A 133 6.59 -2.55 -1.71
C SER A 133 7.53 -1.35 -1.54
N ASN A 134 8.28 -0.95 -2.58
CA ASN A 134 9.18 0.20 -2.56
C ASN A 134 8.43 1.49 -2.89
N ILE A 135 7.38 1.79 -2.12
CA ILE A 135 6.52 2.97 -2.28
C ILE A 135 6.84 3.98 -1.19
N VAL A 136 7.07 5.23 -1.58
CA VAL A 136 7.15 6.36 -0.65
C VAL A 136 6.04 7.34 -1.00
N ALA A 137 5.07 7.51 -0.10
CA ALA A 137 4.01 8.51 -0.23
C ALA A 137 4.40 9.80 0.49
N VAL A 138 4.62 10.86 -0.25
CA VAL A 138 4.87 12.22 0.26
C VAL A 138 3.55 12.95 0.33
N VAL A 139 3.11 13.27 1.54
CA VAL A 139 1.72 13.67 1.82
C VAL A 139 1.65 15.08 2.38
N THR A 140 0.72 15.87 1.87
CA THR A 140 0.47 17.24 2.38
C THR A 140 0.02 17.24 3.84
N VAL A 141 0.37 18.30 4.55
CA VAL A 141 0.00 18.56 5.95
C VAL A 141 -0.72 19.90 6.11
N THR A 142 -1.49 20.32 5.10
CA THR A 142 -2.18 21.61 5.06
C THR A 142 -3.66 21.54 5.44
N ASP A 143 -4.22 20.33 5.67
CA ASP A 143 -5.64 20.11 6.01
C ASP A 143 -6.00 20.75 7.35
N ASP A 144 -6.80 21.80 7.33
CA ASP A 144 -7.30 22.51 8.51
C ASP A 144 -8.77 22.20 8.83
N GLY A 145 -9.35 21.24 8.12
CA GLY A 145 -10.76 20.86 8.23
C GLY A 145 -11.05 19.73 9.22
N GLY A 146 -12.32 19.60 9.59
CA GLY A 146 -12.86 18.47 10.34
C GLY A 146 -12.06 18.03 11.56
N SER A 147 -11.82 16.72 11.68
CA SER A 147 -11.07 16.12 12.79
C SER A 147 -9.59 16.55 12.80
N SER A 148 -8.95 16.69 11.63
CA SER A 148 -7.55 17.11 11.50
C SER A 148 -7.35 18.53 12.05
N GLY A 149 -8.21 19.46 11.64
CA GLY A 149 -8.14 20.84 12.11
C GLY A 149 -8.45 21.00 13.60
N LYS A 150 -9.35 20.17 14.17
CA LYS A 150 -9.57 20.13 15.62
C LYS A 150 -8.31 19.70 16.37
N LEU A 151 -7.64 18.63 15.93
CA LEU A 151 -6.41 18.12 16.56
C LEU A 151 -5.22 19.09 16.41
N LEU A 152 -5.08 19.72 15.24
CA LEU A 152 -4.08 20.77 15.03
C LEU A 152 -4.24 21.90 16.07
N LYS A 153 -5.47 22.37 16.29
CA LYS A 153 -5.76 23.47 17.22
C LYS A 153 -5.61 23.06 18.69
N GLN A 154 -6.03 21.85 19.06
CA GLN A 154 -6.08 21.39 20.45
C GLN A 154 -4.75 20.81 20.94
N LEU A 155 -4.04 20.07 20.10
CA LEU A 155 -2.84 19.33 20.47
C LEU A 155 -1.57 19.85 19.80
N ASN A 156 -1.69 20.86 18.93
CA ASN A 156 -0.56 21.45 18.20
C ASN A 156 0.24 20.42 17.38
N ILE A 157 -0.43 19.40 16.83
CA ILE A 157 0.16 18.37 15.96
C ILE A 157 -0.14 18.68 14.49
N LEU A 158 0.68 18.12 13.58
CA LEU A 158 0.37 18.19 12.16
C LEU A 158 -0.94 17.46 11.84
N PRO A 159 -1.73 17.94 10.86
CA PRO A 159 -3.02 17.35 10.51
C PRO A 159 -2.83 15.91 9.99
N PRO A 160 -3.41 14.89 10.68
CA PRO A 160 -3.13 13.50 10.37
C PRO A 160 -4.02 12.89 9.29
N GLY A 161 -5.04 13.61 8.77
CA GLY A 161 -6.09 13.05 7.92
C GLY A 161 -5.59 12.36 6.67
N ASP A 162 -4.78 13.03 5.87
CA ASP A 162 -4.24 12.50 4.62
C ASP A 162 -3.17 11.44 4.86
N ILE A 163 -2.31 11.63 5.86
CA ILE A 163 -1.34 10.64 6.33
C ILE A 163 -2.06 9.34 6.71
N ARG A 164 -3.13 9.41 7.51
CA ARG A 164 -3.97 8.28 7.88
C ARG A 164 -4.53 7.54 6.66
N ASN A 165 -5.07 8.27 5.69
CA ASN A 165 -5.64 7.68 4.47
C ASN A 165 -4.59 6.88 3.69
N CYS A 166 -3.36 7.39 3.60
CA CYS A 166 -2.24 6.72 2.95
C CYS A 166 -1.77 5.48 3.73
N LEU A 167 -1.65 5.58 5.06
CA LEU A 167 -1.28 4.46 5.93
C LEU A 167 -2.26 3.29 5.77
N VAL A 168 -3.57 3.56 5.81
CA VAL A 168 -4.61 2.55 5.62
C VAL A 168 -4.55 1.93 4.22
N ALA A 169 -4.34 2.74 3.18
CA ALA A 169 -4.24 2.26 1.80
C ALA A 169 -3.06 1.31 1.58
N LEU A 170 -1.96 1.53 2.28
CA LEU A 170 -0.75 0.69 2.21
C LEU A 170 -0.78 -0.51 3.18
N ALA A 171 -1.71 -0.57 4.13
CA ALA A 171 -1.82 -1.66 5.11
C ALA A 171 -2.14 -3.00 4.44
N ASP A 172 -1.57 -4.08 4.98
CA ASP A 172 -1.85 -5.45 4.50
C ASP A 172 -3.28 -5.91 4.82
N SER A 173 -3.79 -5.56 6.00
CA SER A 173 -5.16 -5.88 6.46
C SER A 173 -6.12 -4.72 6.18
N GLU A 174 -6.24 -4.32 4.94
CA GLU A 174 -6.92 -3.08 4.55
C GLU A 174 -8.39 -3.02 4.97
N ALA A 175 -9.18 -4.09 4.79
CA ALA A 175 -10.63 -4.06 5.04
C ALA A 175 -10.94 -3.71 6.50
N THR A 176 -10.43 -4.50 7.45
CA THR A 176 -10.66 -4.29 8.90
C THR A 176 -10.02 -2.98 9.38
N MET A 177 -8.82 -2.65 8.88
CA MET A 177 -8.16 -1.41 9.25
C MET A 177 -8.87 -0.20 8.67
N THR A 178 -9.42 -0.28 7.46
CA THR A 178 -10.21 0.80 6.87
C THR A 178 -11.43 1.11 7.71
N GLU A 179 -12.19 0.09 8.12
CA GLU A 179 -13.37 0.28 8.99
C GLU A 179 -12.98 0.94 10.31
N LEU A 180 -11.96 0.42 11.00
CA LEU A 180 -11.49 0.94 12.26
C LEU A 180 -10.96 2.38 12.15
N PHE A 181 -10.07 2.62 11.17
CA PHE A 181 -9.43 3.93 11.01
C PHE A 181 -10.35 4.98 10.43
N GLN A 182 -11.40 4.61 9.74
CA GLN A 182 -12.43 5.54 9.26
C GLN A 182 -13.59 5.70 10.24
N TYR A 183 -13.63 4.90 11.29
CA TYR A 183 -14.66 5.04 12.31
C TYR A 183 -14.66 6.47 12.86
N ARG A 184 -15.83 7.08 12.87
CA ARG A 184 -16.05 8.42 13.38
C ARG A 184 -17.01 8.37 14.54
N PHE A 185 -16.68 9.06 15.61
CA PHE A 185 -17.51 9.10 16.80
C PHE A 185 -18.72 10.00 16.58
N TYR A 186 -19.93 9.40 16.51
CA TYR A 186 -21.20 10.10 16.31
C TYR A 186 -22.17 9.79 17.43
N GLY A 187 -23.23 10.62 17.52
CA GLY A 187 -24.40 10.38 18.34
C GLY A 187 -24.44 11.15 19.66
N ASP A 188 -25.62 11.15 20.29
CA ASP A 188 -25.91 11.96 21.48
C ASP A 188 -25.23 11.45 22.76
N GLY A 189 -24.74 10.21 22.77
CA GLY A 189 -23.95 9.63 23.87
C GLY A 189 -22.45 9.89 23.81
N VAL A 190 -21.95 10.54 22.75
CA VAL A 190 -20.51 10.84 22.59
C VAL A 190 -20.23 12.20 23.20
N GLY A 191 -19.32 12.23 24.19
CA GLY A 191 -18.86 13.49 24.80
C GLY A 191 -18.29 14.47 23.77
N GLU A 192 -18.42 15.77 24.01
CA GLU A 192 -18.01 16.83 23.08
C GLU A 192 -16.56 16.69 22.62
N GLY A 193 -15.66 16.22 23.48
CA GLY A 193 -14.24 16.02 23.15
C GLY A 193 -13.96 14.95 22.12
N LEU A 194 -14.88 13.98 21.92
CA LEU A 194 -14.70 12.91 20.92
C LEU A 194 -15.59 13.10 19.69
N ARG A 195 -16.62 13.94 19.78
CA ARG A 195 -17.61 14.12 18.71
C ARG A 195 -16.93 14.57 17.41
N ASP A 196 -17.28 13.88 16.31
CA ASP A 196 -16.74 14.07 14.96
C ASP A 196 -15.26 13.74 14.79
N HIS A 197 -14.57 13.31 15.84
CA HIS A 197 -13.23 12.81 15.66
C HIS A 197 -13.23 11.47 14.93
N ASN A 198 -12.20 11.28 14.11
CA ASN A 198 -11.92 10.01 13.44
C ASN A 198 -10.94 9.21 14.33
N PHE A 199 -11.23 7.92 14.56
CA PHE A 199 -10.38 7.04 15.38
C PHE A 199 -8.93 7.03 14.92
N GLY A 200 -8.70 6.87 13.61
CA GLY A 200 -7.33 6.82 13.08
C GLY A 200 -6.56 8.14 13.30
N ASN A 201 -7.24 9.29 13.25
CA ASN A 201 -6.61 10.58 13.58
C ASN A 201 -6.24 10.65 15.08
N LEU A 202 -7.12 10.17 15.96
CA LEU A 202 -6.83 10.08 17.41
C LEU A 202 -5.67 9.12 17.71
N LEU A 203 -5.58 8.00 16.98
CA LEU A 203 -4.47 7.06 17.13
C LEU A 203 -3.14 7.72 16.77
N ILE A 204 -3.07 8.43 15.64
CA ILE A 204 -1.84 9.14 15.23
C ILE A 204 -1.49 10.23 16.26
N ALA A 205 -2.48 10.94 16.78
CA ALA A 205 -2.29 11.93 17.83
C ALA A 205 -1.72 11.29 19.11
N ALA A 206 -2.25 10.14 19.54
CA ALA A 206 -1.73 9.38 20.67
C ALA A 206 -0.30 8.89 20.43
N MET A 207 0.00 8.38 19.23
CA MET A 207 1.35 7.99 18.85
C MET A 207 2.33 9.17 18.85
N THR A 208 1.87 10.38 18.49
CA THR A 208 2.67 11.61 18.59
C THR A 208 3.00 11.91 20.05
N GLY A 209 2.03 11.78 20.95
CA GLY A 209 2.26 11.92 22.40
C GLY A 209 3.27 10.91 22.94
N ILE A 210 3.13 9.62 22.58
CA ILE A 210 4.06 8.53 22.95
C ILE A 210 5.48 8.80 22.42
N SER A 211 5.58 9.44 21.25
CA SER A 211 6.86 9.79 20.62
C SER A 211 7.48 11.09 21.16
N GLY A 212 6.93 11.68 22.22
CA GLY A 212 7.43 12.94 22.79
C GLY A 212 7.19 14.17 21.91
N GLY A 213 6.15 14.13 21.06
CA GLY A 213 5.82 15.21 20.12
C GLY A 213 6.43 15.04 18.73
N ASP A 214 7.26 14.02 18.51
CA ASP A 214 7.86 13.70 17.21
C ASP A 214 6.82 13.05 16.30
N PHE A 215 6.27 13.84 15.36
CA PHE A 215 5.23 13.41 14.44
C PHE A 215 5.73 12.40 13.41
N GLU A 216 6.96 12.55 12.95
CA GLU A 216 7.55 11.61 11.99
C GLU A 216 7.70 10.22 12.62
N LYS A 217 8.25 10.16 13.82
CA LYS A 217 8.34 8.91 14.59
C LYS A 217 6.96 8.32 14.88
N ALA A 218 5.96 9.14 15.15
CA ALA A 218 4.58 8.68 15.33
C ALA A 218 4.02 8.01 14.08
N VAL A 219 4.26 8.58 12.90
CA VAL A 219 3.89 7.99 11.60
C VAL A 219 4.62 6.67 11.38
N GLN A 220 5.92 6.60 11.67
CA GLN A 220 6.72 5.37 11.57
C GLN A 220 6.21 4.28 12.51
N LEU A 221 5.86 4.61 13.76
CA LEU A 221 5.30 3.65 14.72
C LEU A 221 3.92 3.16 14.27
N THR A 222 3.07 4.06 13.79
CA THR A 222 1.74 3.72 13.23
C THR A 222 1.90 2.79 12.01
N SER A 223 2.87 3.06 11.14
CA SER A 223 3.22 2.22 10.00
C SER A 223 3.57 0.79 10.40
N LYS A 224 4.33 0.63 11.48
CA LYS A 224 4.68 -0.70 12.03
C LYS A 224 3.46 -1.42 12.59
N VAL A 225 2.58 -0.71 13.33
CA VAL A 225 1.33 -1.29 13.87
C VAL A 225 0.42 -1.79 12.75
N LEU A 226 0.33 -1.06 11.65
CA LEU A 226 -0.51 -1.39 10.50
C LEU A 226 0.15 -2.38 9.52
N ASN A 227 1.44 -2.68 9.70
CA ASN A 227 2.23 -3.49 8.77
C ASN A 227 2.05 -3.02 7.33
N ILE A 228 2.36 -1.75 7.06
CA ILE A 228 2.17 -1.18 5.72
C ILE A 228 3.26 -1.62 4.75
N ARG A 229 2.95 -1.60 3.45
CA ARG A 229 3.91 -1.79 2.35
C ARG A 229 4.41 -0.45 1.86
N GLY A 230 5.68 -0.16 2.10
CA GLY A 230 6.30 1.12 1.79
C GLY A 230 6.34 2.05 2.99
N SER A 231 6.42 3.36 2.73
CA SER A 231 6.49 4.39 3.77
C SER A 231 5.59 5.59 3.43
N VAL A 232 5.18 6.29 4.47
CA VAL A 232 4.40 7.54 4.37
C VAL A 232 5.18 8.62 5.08
N LEU A 233 5.50 9.70 4.36
CA LEU A 233 6.27 10.82 4.84
C LEU A 233 5.44 12.11 4.71
N PRO A 234 5.39 12.98 5.71
CA PRO A 234 4.84 14.31 5.56
C PRO A 234 5.73 15.13 4.60
N SER A 235 5.14 16.01 3.79
CA SER A 235 5.90 16.87 2.89
C SER A 235 6.76 17.90 3.64
N THR A 236 6.39 18.24 4.86
CA THR A 236 7.18 19.01 5.82
C THR A 236 6.77 18.65 7.24
N LEU A 237 7.69 18.78 8.19
CA LEU A 237 7.42 18.61 9.63
C LEU A 237 7.05 19.95 10.30
N GLN A 238 7.11 21.04 9.58
CA GLN A 238 6.72 22.35 10.06
C GLN A 238 5.21 22.56 9.89
N GLN A 239 4.61 23.27 10.83
CA GLN A 239 3.22 23.69 10.68
C GLN A 239 3.09 24.71 9.57
N VAL A 240 2.22 24.44 8.63
CA VAL A 240 1.95 25.31 7.48
C VAL A 240 0.47 25.59 7.37
N ARG A 241 0.13 26.75 6.81
CA ARG A 241 -1.22 27.11 6.40
C ARG A 241 -1.23 27.46 4.92
N LEU A 242 -2.34 27.18 4.26
CA LEU A 242 -2.56 27.65 2.90
C LEU A 242 -3.00 29.11 2.91
N GLN A 243 -2.45 29.88 1.98
CA GLN A 243 -2.90 31.22 1.64
C GLN A 243 -3.23 31.27 0.15
N GLY A 244 -4.47 31.61 -0.17
CA GLY A 244 -4.96 31.79 -1.54
C GLY A 244 -5.01 33.26 -1.90
N GLU A 245 -4.37 33.65 -3.01
CA GLU A 245 -4.62 34.89 -3.74
C GLU A 245 -5.73 34.60 -4.74
N MET A 246 -6.86 35.32 -4.61
CA MET A 246 -8.01 35.15 -5.49
C MET A 246 -7.89 36.06 -6.71
N GLU A 247 -8.75 35.83 -7.75
CA GLU A 247 -8.69 36.64 -8.99
C GLU A 247 -8.95 38.14 -8.78
N ASP A 248 -9.74 38.49 -7.77
CA ASP A 248 -10.00 39.92 -7.40
C ASP A 248 -8.86 40.57 -6.57
N GLY A 249 -7.79 39.82 -6.29
CA GLY A 249 -6.65 40.25 -5.49
C GLY A 249 -6.85 40.06 -3.99
N SER A 250 -7.98 39.58 -3.51
CA SER A 250 -8.19 39.28 -2.09
C SER A 250 -7.32 38.12 -1.65
N ILE A 251 -6.94 38.10 -0.37
CA ILE A 251 -6.13 37.07 0.25
C ILE A 251 -7.00 36.29 1.26
N ILE A 252 -7.07 35.00 1.12
CA ILE A 252 -7.81 34.11 2.01
C ILE A 252 -6.86 33.08 2.62
N GLU A 253 -6.92 32.88 3.94
CA GLU A 253 -6.11 31.91 4.66
C GLU A 253 -6.95 30.71 5.10
N GLY A 254 -6.33 29.53 5.03
CA GLY A 254 -6.90 28.24 5.41
C GLY A 254 -7.55 27.52 4.24
N GLU A 255 -7.29 26.21 4.14
CA GLU A 255 -7.82 25.33 3.08
C GLU A 255 -9.34 25.42 3.01
N THR A 256 -10.00 25.22 4.15
CA THR A 256 -11.47 25.24 4.26
C THR A 256 -12.07 26.57 3.76
N ASN A 257 -11.45 27.69 4.11
CA ASN A 257 -11.94 29.02 3.72
C ASN A 257 -11.72 29.30 2.23
N ILE A 258 -10.57 28.86 1.69
CA ILE A 258 -10.23 29.01 0.27
C ILE A 258 -11.27 28.28 -0.58
N VAL A 259 -11.55 27.00 -0.25
CA VAL A 259 -12.52 26.18 -0.99
C VAL A 259 -13.96 26.68 -0.82
N ALA A 260 -14.31 27.23 0.33
CA ALA A 260 -15.64 27.81 0.58
C ALA A 260 -15.86 29.16 -0.13
N SER A 261 -14.81 29.79 -0.63
CA SER A 261 -14.92 31.08 -1.33
C SER A 261 -15.60 30.91 -2.69
N PRO A 262 -16.50 31.83 -3.09
CA PRO A 262 -17.05 31.85 -4.42
C PRO A 262 -16.09 32.40 -5.49
N LEU A 263 -14.93 32.90 -5.06
CA LEU A 263 -13.92 33.51 -5.92
C LEU A 263 -12.98 32.44 -6.48
N LYS A 264 -12.52 32.64 -7.71
CA LYS A 264 -11.54 31.73 -8.32
C LYS A 264 -10.14 31.94 -7.72
N ILE A 265 -9.45 30.83 -7.54
CA ILE A 265 -8.08 30.82 -7.03
C ILE A 265 -7.13 31.23 -8.16
N LYS A 266 -6.38 32.29 -7.95
CA LYS A 266 -5.30 32.75 -8.85
C LYS A 266 -3.97 32.10 -8.49
N LYS A 267 -3.63 32.07 -7.19
CA LYS A 267 -2.36 31.51 -6.72
C LYS A 267 -2.48 31.02 -5.28
N ILE A 268 -1.76 29.94 -4.97
CA ILE A 268 -1.61 29.39 -3.60
C ILE A 268 -0.19 29.63 -3.12
N ARG A 269 -0.03 29.87 -1.81
CA ARG A 269 1.24 29.95 -1.11
C ARG A 269 1.16 29.18 0.21
N LEU A 270 2.30 28.78 0.73
CA LEU A 270 2.45 28.28 2.10
C LEU A 270 2.83 29.41 3.04
N LEU A 271 2.33 29.35 4.26
CA LEU A 271 2.74 30.21 5.37
C LEU A 271 3.20 29.35 6.56
N PRO A 272 4.47 29.43 6.96
CA PRO A 272 5.58 30.17 6.34
C PRO A 272 5.97 29.60 4.97
N PHE A 273 6.61 30.41 4.12
CA PHE A 273 6.92 30.06 2.72
C PHE A 273 8.26 29.33 2.53
N ASP A 274 9.12 29.34 3.54
CA ASP A 274 10.49 28.80 3.50
C ASP A 274 10.61 27.43 4.18
N VAL A 275 9.52 26.70 4.30
CA VAL A 275 9.48 25.37 4.91
C VAL A 275 10.22 24.35 4.05
N GLU A 276 10.92 23.43 4.71
CA GLU A 276 11.70 22.36 4.06
C GLU A 276 11.09 20.98 4.32
N PRO A 277 11.31 20.03 3.42
CA PRO A 277 10.90 18.65 3.62
C PRO A 277 11.89 17.90 4.53
N PRO A 278 11.50 16.79 5.15
CA PRO A 278 12.44 15.81 5.71
C PRO A 278 13.47 15.38 4.66
N GLU A 279 14.68 15.04 5.08
CA GLU A 279 15.74 14.63 4.16
C GLU A 279 15.37 13.34 3.41
N GLU A 280 14.66 12.44 4.08
CA GLU A 280 14.14 11.19 3.51
C GLU A 280 13.24 11.42 2.29
N VAL A 281 12.54 12.56 2.23
CA VAL A 281 11.73 12.94 1.07
C VAL A 281 12.61 13.26 -0.13
N LYS A 282 13.72 14.01 0.07
CA LYS A 282 14.66 14.36 -1.00
C LYS A 282 15.38 13.10 -1.51
N GLU A 283 15.85 12.26 -0.59
CA GLU A 283 16.49 10.98 -0.93
C GLU A 283 15.53 10.07 -1.72
N ALA A 284 14.27 9.95 -1.28
CA ALA A 284 13.28 9.16 -1.98
C ALA A 284 13.05 9.66 -3.41
N ILE A 285 12.94 10.97 -3.62
CA ILE A 285 12.77 11.57 -4.94
C ILE A 285 14.00 11.31 -5.82
N GLU A 286 15.22 11.44 -5.29
CA GLU A 286 16.46 11.20 -6.03
C GLU A 286 16.61 9.75 -6.47
N LEU A 287 16.25 8.80 -5.59
CA LEU A 287 16.39 7.38 -5.81
C LEU A 287 15.21 6.74 -6.58
N ALA A 288 14.16 7.49 -6.85
CA ALA A 288 12.97 6.97 -7.52
C ALA A 288 13.25 6.48 -8.95
N ASP A 289 12.53 5.44 -9.36
CA ASP A 289 12.47 5.00 -10.76
C ASP A 289 11.32 5.71 -11.49
N ILE A 290 10.24 6.02 -10.76
CA ILE A 290 9.11 6.81 -11.23
C ILE A 290 8.54 7.67 -10.08
N ILE A 291 8.11 8.88 -10.43
CA ILE A 291 7.47 9.81 -9.49
C ILE A 291 6.07 10.11 -10.02
N VAL A 292 5.07 9.90 -9.17
CA VAL A 292 3.67 10.12 -9.49
C VAL A 292 3.16 11.30 -8.68
N ILE A 293 2.56 12.28 -9.35
CA ILE A 293 1.98 13.47 -8.74
C ILE A 293 0.46 13.35 -8.83
N GLY A 294 -0.22 13.35 -7.69
CA GLY A 294 -1.68 13.12 -7.61
C GLY A 294 -2.07 11.62 -7.70
N PRO A 295 -3.37 11.32 -7.97
CA PRO A 295 -4.47 12.27 -8.12
C PRO A 295 -4.87 12.95 -6.80
N GLY A 296 -5.48 14.10 -6.89
CA GLY A 296 -5.95 14.87 -5.73
C GLY A 296 -6.34 16.30 -6.11
N SER A 297 -6.85 17.04 -5.16
CA SER A 297 -7.14 18.46 -5.33
C SER A 297 -5.90 19.23 -5.75
N VAL A 298 -5.99 19.96 -6.86
CA VAL A 298 -4.82 20.61 -7.45
C VAL A 298 -4.25 21.65 -6.50
N TYR A 299 -5.11 22.53 -5.97
CA TYR A 299 -4.68 23.65 -5.13
C TYR A 299 -4.47 23.26 -3.67
N THR A 300 -5.18 22.28 -3.16
CA THR A 300 -5.14 21.96 -1.73
C THR A 300 -4.37 20.67 -1.38
N SER A 301 -4.20 19.74 -2.34
CA SER A 301 -3.49 18.48 -2.09
C SER A 301 -2.21 18.31 -2.91
N ILE A 302 -2.10 18.91 -4.11
CA ILE A 302 -0.93 18.73 -5.00
C ILE A 302 0.04 19.87 -4.89
N ILE A 303 -0.39 21.09 -5.23
CA ILE A 303 0.44 22.29 -5.23
C ILE A 303 1.11 22.53 -3.87
N PRO A 304 0.46 22.35 -2.69
CA PRO A 304 1.10 22.56 -1.41
C PRO A 304 2.38 21.74 -1.22
N ASN A 305 2.41 20.47 -1.65
CA ASN A 305 3.62 19.65 -1.59
C ASN A 305 4.72 20.22 -2.50
N LEU A 306 4.34 20.73 -3.67
CA LEU A 306 5.27 21.29 -4.65
C LEU A 306 5.78 22.69 -4.28
N LEU A 307 5.15 23.34 -3.29
CA LEU A 307 5.60 24.62 -2.74
C LEU A 307 6.60 24.47 -1.60
N VAL A 308 6.77 23.28 -1.05
CA VAL A 308 7.80 22.99 -0.04
C VAL A 308 9.18 23.16 -0.68
N LYS A 309 10.00 24.00 -0.07
CA LYS A 309 11.31 24.40 -0.61
C LYS A 309 12.23 23.19 -0.79
N GLY A 310 12.77 23.01 -2.00
CA GLY A 310 13.65 21.88 -2.32
C GLY A 310 12.94 20.74 -3.03
N ILE A 311 11.62 20.54 -2.86
CA ILE A 311 10.88 19.51 -3.60
C ILE A 311 10.89 19.76 -5.11
N PRO A 312 10.55 20.96 -5.64
CA PRO A 312 10.63 21.22 -7.08
C PRO A 312 12.05 21.05 -7.64
N GLU A 313 13.06 21.43 -6.87
CA GLU A 313 14.48 21.25 -7.23
C GLU A 313 14.87 19.77 -7.32
N ALA A 314 14.46 18.97 -6.33
CA ALA A 314 14.68 17.54 -6.33
C ALA A 314 13.98 16.87 -7.53
N LEU A 315 12.73 17.24 -7.82
CA LEU A 315 11.97 16.74 -8.97
C LEU A 315 12.66 17.05 -10.31
N ARG A 316 13.21 18.27 -10.45
CA ARG A 316 13.94 18.64 -11.67
C ARG A 316 15.23 17.84 -11.89
N LYS A 317 15.95 17.55 -10.79
CA LYS A 317 17.20 16.80 -10.82
C LYS A 317 16.98 15.29 -10.98
N ALA A 318 15.83 14.79 -10.52
CA ALA A 318 15.51 13.37 -10.56
C ALA A 318 15.50 12.84 -12.00
N LYS A 319 16.17 11.69 -12.21
CA LYS A 319 16.16 10.95 -13.48
C LYS A 319 14.87 10.18 -13.73
N ALA A 320 14.08 9.99 -12.67
CA ALA A 320 12.79 9.31 -12.71
C ALA A 320 11.82 9.96 -13.71
N LYS A 321 10.96 9.14 -14.33
CA LYS A 321 9.84 9.64 -15.13
C LYS A 321 8.81 10.27 -14.16
N LYS A 322 8.37 11.49 -14.44
CA LYS A 322 7.43 12.24 -13.62
C LYS A 322 6.06 12.26 -14.28
N VAL A 323 5.08 11.68 -13.60
CA VAL A 323 3.73 11.44 -14.12
C VAL A 323 2.72 12.21 -13.27
N TYR A 324 1.97 13.12 -13.88
CA TYR A 324 0.83 13.75 -13.24
C TYR A 324 -0.45 12.99 -13.58
N ILE A 325 -1.32 12.76 -12.61
CA ILE A 325 -2.63 12.15 -12.79
C ILE A 325 -3.71 13.21 -12.66
N CYS A 326 -4.37 13.52 -13.78
CA CYS A 326 -5.44 14.50 -13.81
C CYS A 326 -6.72 13.96 -13.16
N ASN A 327 -7.41 14.80 -12.40
CA ASN A 327 -8.71 14.48 -11.85
C ASN A 327 -9.72 14.14 -12.95
N VAL A 328 -10.65 13.22 -12.67
CA VAL A 328 -11.74 12.86 -13.59
C VAL A 328 -12.83 13.93 -13.63
N MET A 329 -13.15 14.49 -12.45
CA MET A 329 -14.19 15.50 -12.27
C MET A 329 -13.56 16.79 -11.74
N THR A 330 -14.13 17.94 -12.11
CA THR A 330 -13.77 19.22 -11.50
C THR A 330 -14.21 19.27 -10.05
N GLN A 331 -13.56 20.09 -9.25
CA GLN A 331 -13.87 20.29 -7.85
C GLN A 331 -14.44 21.71 -7.67
N PRO A 332 -15.70 21.84 -7.20
CA PRO A 332 -16.31 23.13 -6.92
C PRO A 332 -15.49 23.95 -5.92
N GLY A 333 -15.29 25.22 -6.21
CA GLY A 333 -14.48 26.13 -5.39
C GLY A 333 -12.96 26.05 -5.65
N GLU A 334 -12.50 25.07 -6.46
CA GLU A 334 -11.07 24.97 -6.81
C GLU A 334 -10.84 25.00 -8.32
N THR A 335 -11.47 24.08 -9.07
CA THR A 335 -11.18 23.84 -10.48
C THR A 335 -12.44 23.95 -11.35
N ASP A 336 -13.33 24.85 -11.01
CA ASP A 336 -14.57 25.09 -11.75
C ASP A 336 -14.29 25.38 -13.22
N GLY A 337 -14.82 24.52 -14.09
CA GLY A 337 -14.67 24.65 -15.54
C GLY A 337 -13.29 24.35 -16.10
N PHE A 338 -12.37 23.78 -15.33
CA PHE A 338 -11.03 23.41 -15.80
C PHE A 338 -11.09 22.24 -16.78
N SER A 339 -10.31 22.36 -17.86
CA SER A 339 -9.90 21.26 -18.71
C SER A 339 -8.65 20.57 -18.12
N ALA A 340 -8.24 19.47 -18.71
CA ALA A 340 -7.01 18.78 -18.29
C ALA A 340 -5.76 19.67 -18.44
N SER A 341 -5.68 20.47 -19.51
CA SER A 341 -4.59 21.43 -19.70
C SER A 341 -4.61 22.57 -18.67
N ASP A 342 -5.78 22.96 -18.15
CA ASP A 342 -5.85 23.99 -17.11
C ASP A 342 -5.33 23.47 -15.76
N HIS A 343 -5.61 22.20 -15.43
CA HIS A 343 -5.00 21.55 -14.27
C HIS A 343 -3.47 21.55 -14.36
N LEU A 344 -2.92 21.20 -15.53
CA LEU A 344 -1.48 21.23 -15.78
C LEU A 344 -0.92 22.65 -15.67
N ARG A 345 -1.61 23.62 -16.22
CA ARG A 345 -1.22 25.05 -16.17
C ARG A 345 -1.16 25.55 -14.72
N ALA A 346 -2.15 25.19 -13.89
CA ALA A 346 -2.16 25.55 -12.48
C ALA A 346 -0.90 25.05 -11.77
N ILE A 347 -0.48 23.81 -12.01
CA ILE A 347 0.77 23.28 -11.44
C ILE A 347 1.99 24.03 -11.98
N GLN A 348 2.07 24.24 -13.28
CA GLN A 348 3.22 24.91 -13.92
C GLN A 348 3.38 26.38 -13.48
N CYS A 349 2.29 27.09 -13.20
CA CYS A 349 2.32 28.47 -12.67
C CYS A 349 2.88 28.56 -11.25
N HIS A 350 2.81 27.46 -10.47
CA HIS A 350 3.33 27.41 -9.09
C HIS A 350 4.73 26.81 -9.01
N THR A 351 5.18 26.15 -10.06
CA THR A 351 6.46 25.44 -10.12
C THR A 351 7.23 25.87 -11.37
N SER A 352 8.18 25.10 -11.81
CA SER A 352 8.82 25.29 -13.12
C SER A 352 8.25 24.32 -14.14
N ASN A 353 8.24 24.74 -15.42
CA ASN A 353 7.67 23.97 -16.55
C ASN A 353 8.30 22.58 -16.82
N ARG A 354 9.25 22.10 -16.01
CA ARG A 354 9.99 20.85 -16.28
C ARG A 354 9.89 19.79 -15.20
N ILE A 355 8.82 19.82 -14.39
CA ILE A 355 8.65 18.84 -13.32
C ILE A 355 7.66 17.71 -13.70
N ILE A 356 7.06 17.74 -14.89
CA ILE A 356 6.11 16.74 -15.37
C ILE A 356 6.50 16.32 -16.77
N ASP A 357 6.68 15.00 -16.99
CA ASP A 357 7.02 14.43 -18.30
C ASP A 357 5.77 13.85 -18.98
N TYR A 358 4.88 13.25 -18.20
CA TYR A 358 3.67 12.55 -18.65
C TYR A 358 2.46 13.01 -17.86
N MET A 359 1.30 12.96 -18.50
CA MET A 359 0.02 13.24 -17.84
C MET A 359 -1.01 12.16 -18.18
N ILE A 360 -1.46 11.43 -17.18
CA ILE A 360 -2.56 10.46 -17.34
C ILE A 360 -3.87 11.24 -17.33
N VAL A 361 -4.67 11.04 -18.41
CA VAL A 361 -5.93 11.75 -18.64
C VAL A 361 -7.03 10.74 -18.95
N ASN A 362 -8.11 10.80 -18.18
CA ASN A 362 -9.26 9.94 -18.42
C ASN A 362 -10.03 10.45 -19.63
N THR A 363 -10.34 9.54 -20.57
CA THR A 363 -11.15 9.83 -21.76
C THR A 363 -12.51 9.13 -21.75
N ALA A 364 -12.76 8.29 -20.75
CA ALA A 364 -14.04 7.60 -20.63
C ALA A 364 -15.09 8.51 -19.97
N SER A 365 -16.31 8.48 -20.50
CA SER A 365 -17.44 9.19 -19.91
C SER A 365 -18.12 8.32 -18.84
N PRO A 366 -18.38 8.85 -17.66
CA PRO A 366 -19.28 8.24 -16.68
C PRO A 366 -20.70 8.09 -17.23
N SER A 367 -21.53 7.28 -16.56
CA SER A 367 -22.95 7.16 -16.91
C SER A 367 -23.68 8.51 -16.82
N LEU A 368 -24.73 8.69 -17.61
CA LEU A 368 -25.55 9.92 -17.60
C LEU A 368 -26.12 10.19 -16.18
N GLU A 369 -26.49 9.15 -15.46
CA GLU A 369 -27.00 9.25 -14.09
C GLU A 369 -25.93 9.85 -13.16
N MET A 370 -24.70 9.34 -13.24
CA MET A 370 -23.59 9.85 -12.45
C MET A 370 -23.24 11.29 -12.83
N LEU A 371 -23.17 11.62 -14.11
CA LEU A 371 -22.93 12.99 -14.56
C LEU A 371 -23.99 13.96 -14.02
N ASN A 372 -25.28 13.55 -14.03
CA ASN A 372 -26.36 14.36 -13.48
C ASN A 372 -26.26 14.52 -11.95
N LYS A 373 -25.81 13.48 -11.23
CA LYS A 373 -25.54 13.54 -9.79
C LYS A 373 -24.45 14.58 -9.48
N TYR A 374 -23.35 14.56 -10.22
CA TYR A 374 -22.23 15.48 -10.02
C TYR A 374 -22.57 16.93 -10.43
N ARG A 375 -23.35 17.12 -11.50
CA ARG A 375 -23.82 18.47 -11.90
C ARG A 375 -24.63 19.17 -10.81
N LYS A 376 -25.40 18.42 -10.01
CA LYS A 376 -26.15 18.99 -8.87
C LYS A 376 -25.24 19.56 -7.78
N THR A 377 -24.00 19.07 -7.67
CA THR A 377 -22.98 19.57 -6.75
C THR A 377 -22.00 20.54 -7.39
N GLY A 378 -22.22 20.95 -8.64
CA GLY A 378 -21.35 21.87 -9.36
C GLY A 378 -20.14 21.23 -10.05
N SER A 379 -19.93 19.90 -9.90
CA SER A 379 -18.82 19.21 -10.56
C SER A 379 -19.16 18.82 -11.98
N VAL A 380 -18.20 18.93 -12.90
CA VAL A 380 -18.32 18.50 -14.30
C VAL A 380 -17.15 17.59 -14.68
N LEU A 381 -17.35 16.78 -15.73
CA LEU A 381 -16.28 15.95 -16.28
C LEU A 381 -15.17 16.86 -16.82
N VAL A 382 -13.92 16.53 -16.47
CA VAL A 382 -12.75 17.26 -16.99
C VAL A 382 -12.58 16.93 -18.47
N GLU A 383 -12.52 17.97 -19.33
CA GLU A 383 -12.26 17.81 -20.75
C GLU A 383 -10.82 17.35 -20.99
N PRO A 384 -10.61 16.21 -21.72
CA PRO A 384 -9.27 15.66 -21.97
C PRO A 384 -8.62 16.31 -23.20
N ASP A 385 -8.32 17.59 -23.17
CA ASP A 385 -7.78 18.39 -24.27
C ASP A 385 -6.29 18.07 -24.54
N THR A 386 -6.01 16.83 -24.97
CA THR A 386 -4.67 16.24 -25.11
C THR A 386 -3.71 17.03 -26.03
N ASP A 387 -4.22 17.71 -27.06
CA ASP A 387 -3.37 18.49 -27.97
C ASP A 387 -2.81 19.75 -27.28
N ARG A 388 -3.61 20.38 -26.40
CA ARG A 388 -3.12 21.49 -25.59
C ARG A 388 -2.04 21.02 -24.59
N ILE A 389 -2.21 19.83 -23.98
CA ILE A 389 -1.21 19.24 -23.08
C ILE A 389 0.10 19.01 -23.84
N ARG A 390 0.08 18.46 -25.08
CA ARG A 390 1.27 18.28 -25.92
C ARG A 390 1.97 19.60 -26.23
N ASN A 391 1.20 20.64 -26.52
CA ASN A 391 1.74 21.98 -26.78
C ASN A 391 2.38 22.61 -25.53
N MET A 392 2.03 22.16 -24.33
CA MET A 392 2.66 22.54 -23.07
C MET A 392 3.93 21.71 -22.75
N GLY A 393 4.37 20.83 -23.66
CA GLY A 393 5.58 20.02 -23.51
C GLY A 393 5.43 18.76 -22.66
N VAL A 394 4.22 18.34 -22.35
CA VAL A 394 3.92 17.14 -21.55
C VAL A 394 3.26 16.08 -22.45
N ARG A 395 3.65 14.83 -22.30
CA ARG A 395 3.09 13.71 -23.08
C ARG A 395 1.80 13.20 -22.41
N PRO A 396 0.61 13.37 -23.02
CA PRO A 396 -0.63 12.82 -22.49
C PRO A 396 -0.68 11.31 -22.69
N ILE A 397 -1.25 10.62 -21.70
CA ILE A 397 -1.56 9.19 -21.70
C ILE A 397 -3.09 9.07 -21.56
N PRO A 398 -3.84 9.16 -22.67
CA PRO A 398 -5.29 9.04 -22.64
C PRO A 398 -5.70 7.58 -22.44
N GLY A 399 -6.78 7.36 -21.69
CA GLY A 399 -7.31 6.03 -21.47
C GLY A 399 -8.59 6.03 -20.65
N ASN A 400 -9.16 4.84 -20.47
CA ASN A 400 -10.25 4.63 -19.53
C ASN A 400 -9.67 4.27 -18.15
N TYR A 401 -9.74 5.22 -17.22
CA TYR A 401 -9.16 5.08 -15.87
C TYR A 401 -10.20 5.22 -14.77
N ILE A 402 -11.49 5.09 -15.09
CA ILE A 402 -12.57 5.26 -14.11
C ILE A 402 -13.15 3.95 -13.64
N ASN A 403 -13.49 3.93 -12.34
CA ASN A 403 -14.41 2.98 -11.73
C ASN A 403 -15.69 3.73 -11.37
N GLN A 404 -16.84 3.11 -11.68
CA GLN A 404 -18.16 3.67 -11.45
C GLN A 404 -18.92 2.76 -10.49
N THR A 405 -18.84 3.11 -9.21
CA THR A 405 -19.72 2.54 -8.18
C THR A 405 -20.73 3.61 -7.77
N ASP A 406 -20.75 4.01 -6.50
CA ASP A 406 -21.60 5.11 -6.02
C ASP A 406 -21.04 6.49 -6.32
N VAL A 407 -19.77 6.57 -6.70
CA VAL A 407 -19.04 7.78 -7.07
C VAL A 407 -18.10 7.49 -8.25
N VAL A 408 -17.83 8.53 -9.04
CA VAL A 408 -16.82 8.47 -10.10
C VAL A 408 -15.43 8.65 -9.45
N ARG A 409 -14.62 7.62 -9.53
CA ARG A 409 -13.23 7.64 -9.05
C ARG A 409 -12.31 6.99 -10.07
N HIS A 410 -11.04 7.24 -9.93
CA HIS A 410 -10.05 6.47 -10.67
C HIS A 410 -10.10 4.99 -10.24
N ASP A 411 -9.92 4.11 -11.22
CA ASP A 411 -9.67 2.70 -10.97
C ASP A 411 -8.22 2.49 -10.55
N ALA A 412 -8.04 1.93 -9.35
CA ALA A 412 -6.73 1.75 -8.74
C ALA A 412 -5.81 0.82 -9.58
N VAL A 413 -6.39 -0.23 -10.17
CA VAL A 413 -5.65 -1.23 -10.95
C VAL A 413 -5.24 -0.65 -12.29
N LEU A 414 -6.20 -0.04 -13.01
CA LEU A 414 -5.93 0.56 -14.33
C LEU A 414 -4.90 1.70 -14.25
N LEU A 415 -4.96 2.52 -13.19
CA LEU A 415 -3.94 3.55 -12.95
C LEU A 415 -2.56 2.95 -12.69
N ALA A 416 -2.49 1.96 -11.80
CA ALA A 416 -1.22 1.32 -11.48
C ALA A 416 -0.61 0.65 -12.72
N GLU A 417 -1.42 -0.05 -13.53
CA GLU A 417 -0.96 -0.61 -14.81
C GLU A 417 -0.42 0.45 -15.77
N ALA A 418 -1.13 1.58 -15.92
CA ALA A 418 -0.69 2.66 -16.79
C ALA A 418 0.65 3.25 -16.35
N ILE A 419 0.84 3.43 -15.02
CA ILE A 419 2.08 3.90 -14.43
C ILE A 419 3.22 2.90 -14.67
N MET A 420 2.97 1.61 -14.40
CA MET A 420 3.99 0.56 -14.54
C MET A 420 4.41 0.35 -16.00
N ARG A 421 3.49 0.49 -16.96
CA ARG A 421 3.82 0.43 -18.41
C ARG A 421 4.77 1.54 -18.86
N LEU A 422 4.83 2.67 -18.16
CA LEU A 422 5.79 3.72 -18.47
C LEU A 422 7.23 3.33 -18.15
N LEU A 423 7.45 2.31 -17.33
CA LEU A 423 8.80 1.83 -16.95
C LEU A 423 9.36 0.79 -17.93
N LEU A 424 8.48 0.20 -18.72
CA LEU A 424 8.84 -0.71 -19.82
C LEU A 424 9.25 0.08 -21.06
#